data_a74ddc8e447aabd0dfcfb37c8c87b283
#
_entry.id   a74ddc8e447aabd0dfcfb37c8c87b283
#
_cell.length_a   1.000
_cell.length_b   1.000
_cell.length_c   1.000
_cell.angle_alpha   90.00
_cell.angle_beta   90.00
_cell.angle_gamma   90.00
#
_symmetry.space_group_name_H-M   'P 1'
#
loop_
_entity.id
_entity.type
_entity.pdbx_description
1 polymer ?
#
loop_
_entity_poly.entity_id
_entity_poly.type
_entity_poly.pdbx_seq_one_letter_code
_entity_poly.pdbx_strand_id
1 'polypeptide(L)'
;MGGWAWKKVLPLLNERGHEAHAVTLTGMGERVHLPSKDVGIETAIQDVLNVIKYNDLSDIVLVGHSFAGKVVAAVADRAPERVSTLLYLDAFRPEKVRTPQGSFPDEFPAEGGAFPFTEKILDSIGKDVQGADRKWMLSKATPWPKRYSSDAVTLSERFDTVKSAYTFCSRGSDAEYLDDILKGKWGKLDGPHKVIESGHWPMITKPDELVKDMLALAGK
;
A
#
# COMPACT_ATOMS: atom_id res chain seq x y z
N MET A 1 1.47 -6.63 -6.37
CA MET A 1 2.94 -6.42 -6.22
C MET A 1 3.39 -7.18 -4.97
N GLY A 2 4.65 -7.57 -4.85
CA GLY A 2 5.20 -8.18 -3.64
C GLY A 2 6.22 -7.27 -2.96
N GLY A 3 6.84 -7.73 -1.87
CA GLY A 3 7.90 -7.03 -1.15
C GLY A 3 9.07 -6.62 -2.05
N TRP A 4 9.29 -7.33 -3.14
CA TRP A 4 10.32 -7.02 -4.14
C TRP A 4 10.21 -5.59 -4.69
N ALA A 5 9.01 -4.98 -4.70
CA ALA A 5 8.81 -3.61 -5.18
C ALA A 5 9.55 -2.56 -4.33
N TRP A 6 9.85 -2.89 -3.08
CA TRP A 6 10.55 -2.02 -2.13
C TRP A 6 12.07 -2.19 -2.15
N LYS A 7 12.61 -2.98 -3.09
CA LYS A 7 14.04 -3.29 -3.17
C LYS A 7 14.96 -2.07 -3.19
N LYS A 8 14.50 -0.94 -3.77
CA LYS A 8 15.28 0.31 -3.79
C LYS A 8 15.13 1.12 -2.50
N VAL A 9 14.06 0.93 -1.74
CA VAL A 9 13.75 1.67 -0.50
C VAL A 9 14.42 1.06 0.72
N LEU A 10 14.41 -0.29 0.84
CA LEU A 10 14.94 -0.98 2.02
C LEU A 10 16.39 -0.61 2.36
N PRO A 11 17.36 -0.59 1.39
CA PRO A 11 18.73 -0.18 1.69
C PRO A 11 18.82 1.25 2.21
N LEU A 12 18.02 2.16 1.65
CA LEU A 12 18.01 3.58 2.04
C LEU A 12 17.51 3.79 3.48
N LEU A 13 16.55 2.98 3.93
CA LEU A 13 16.09 2.98 5.32
C LEU A 13 17.15 2.38 6.26
N ASN A 14 17.75 1.25 5.87
CA ASN A 14 18.80 0.58 6.65
C ASN A 14 20.04 1.48 6.84
N GLU A 15 20.47 2.18 5.79
CA GLU A 15 21.59 3.15 5.86
C GLU A 15 21.31 4.31 6.83
N ARG A 16 20.05 4.60 7.11
CA ARG A 16 19.60 5.60 8.08
C ARG A 16 19.33 5.02 9.48
N GLY A 17 19.71 3.75 9.71
CA GLY A 17 19.58 3.07 10.99
C GLY A 17 18.20 2.51 11.31
N HIS A 18 17.30 2.40 10.31
CA HIS A 18 15.99 1.82 10.48
C HIS A 18 15.96 0.36 10.01
N GLU A 19 15.43 -0.54 10.85
CA GLU A 19 15.06 -1.87 10.41
C GLU A 19 13.80 -1.79 9.52
N ALA A 20 13.82 -2.44 8.35
CA ALA A 20 12.73 -2.35 7.38
C ALA A 20 12.32 -3.71 6.83
N HIS A 21 11.03 -4.01 6.86
CA HIS A 21 10.42 -5.26 6.40
C HIS A 21 9.43 -4.99 5.27
N ALA A 22 9.68 -5.56 4.09
CA ALA A 22 8.75 -5.51 2.97
C ALA A 22 7.95 -6.81 2.88
N VAL A 23 6.70 -6.77 3.33
CA VAL A 23 5.84 -7.97 3.39
C VAL A 23 5.27 -8.29 2.03
N THR A 24 5.44 -9.53 1.56
CA THR A 24 4.69 -10.05 0.42
C THR A 24 3.46 -10.79 0.93
N LEU A 25 2.30 -10.31 0.52
CA LEU A 25 1.01 -10.91 0.89
C LEU A 25 0.82 -12.25 0.19
N THR A 26 0.10 -13.17 0.82
CA THR A 26 -0.20 -14.51 0.28
C THR A 26 -0.87 -14.42 -1.10
N GLY A 27 -0.43 -15.24 -2.05
CA GLY A 27 -0.91 -15.24 -3.43
C GLY A 27 -0.31 -14.16 -4.34
N MET A 28 0.68 -13.39 -3.86
CA MET A 28 1.36 -12.35 -4.64
C MET A 28 2.87 -12.56 -4.67
N GLY A 29 3.56 -11.93 -5.63
CA GLY A 29 5.02 -11.97 -5.74
C GLY A 29 5.58 -13.39 -5.66
N GLU A 30 6.60 -13.60 -4.83
CA GLU A 30 7.20 -14.92 -4.59
C GLU A 30 6.25 -15.92 -3.89
N ARG A 31 5.10 -15.46 -3.40
CA ARG A 31 4.04 -16.28 -2.79
C ARG A 31 2.87 -16.54 -3.73
N VAL A 32 3.06 -16.30 -5.04
CA VAL A 32 2.06 -16.49 -6.10
C VAL A 32 1.55 -17.92 -6.22
N HIS A 33 2.30 -18.90 -5.72
CA HIS A 33 1.95 -20.32 -5.69
C HIS A 33 0.93 -20.70 -4.62
N LEU A 34 0.51 -19.75 -3.77
CA LEU A 34 -0.45 -19.96 -2.68
C LEU A 34 -1.85 -19.34 -2.92
N PRO A 35 -2.33 -19.16 -4.16
CA PRO A 35 -3.66 -18.61 -4.37
C PRO A 35 -4.70 -19.68 -4.06
N SER A 36 -5.80 -19.26 -3.43
CA SER A 36 -7.03 -20.06 -3.32
C SER A 36 -8.23 -19.12 -3.28
N LYS A 37 -9.43 -19.69 -3.48
CA LYS A 37 -10.68 -18.93 -3.30
C LYS A 37 -10.85 -18.37 -1.87
N ASP A 38 -10.12 -18.95 -0.91
CA ASP A 38 -10.20 -18.59 0.51
C ASP A 38 -9.19 -17.48 0.89
N VAL A 39 -8.24 -17.17 -0.01
CA VAL A 39 -7.29 -16.05 0.19
C VAL A 39 -8.00 -14.72 0.00
N GLY A 40 -8.24 -14.02 1.09
CA GLY A 40 -8.93 -12.73 1.14
C GLY A 40 -8.22 -11.73 2.04
N ILE A 41 -8.89 -10.60 2.30
CA ILE A 41 -8.31 -9.50 3.06
C ILE A 41 -7.83 -9.94 4.45
N GLU A 42 -8.52 -10.88 5.08
CA GLU A 42 -8.15 -11.43 6.38
C GLU A 42 -6.81 -12.16 6.34
N THR A 43 -6.53 -12.91 5.25
CA THR A 43 -5.23 -13.54 5.03
C THR A 43 -4.11 -12.49 4.92
N ALA A 44 -4.35 -11.41 4.18
CA ALA A 44 -3.39 -10.30 4.05
C ALA A 44 -3.10 -9.62 5.39
N ILE A 45 -4.14 -9.40 6.20
CA ILE A 45 -4.00 -8.84 7.55
C ILE A 45 -3.14 -9.76 8.43
N GLN A 46 -3.40 -11.06 8.39
CA GLN A 46 -2.67 -12.04 9.17
C GLN A 46 -1.20 -12.15 8.72
N ASP A 47 -0.91 -12.05 7.42
CA ASP A 47 0.47 -11.99 6.91
C ASP A 47 1.28 -10.88 7.59
N VAL A 48 0.70 -9.68 7.69
CA VAL A 48 1.38 -8.52 8.30
C VAL A 48 1.48 -8.67 9.83
N LEU A 49 0.40 -9.09 10.50
CA LEU A 49 0.41 -9.34 11.95
C LEU A 49 1.46 -10.38 12.35
N ASN A 50 1.65 -11.41 11.53
CA ASN A 50 2.67 -12.43 11.78
C ASN A 50 4.09 -11.85 11.64
N VAL A 51 4.34 -11.00 10.65
CA VAL A 51 5.65 -10.32 10.54
C VAL A 51 5.92 -9.48 11.80
N ILE A 52 4.95 -8.70 12.25
CA ILE A 52 5.06 -7.89 13.47
C ILE A 52 5.34 -8.79 14.69
N LYS A 53 4.57 -9.86 14.86
CA LYS A 53 4.66 -10.77 16.00
C LYS A 53 5.98 -11.55 16.05
N TYR A 54 6.35 -12.19 14.95
CA TYR A 54 7.49 -13.12 14.93
C TYR A 54 8.85 -12.43 14.77
N ASN A 55 8.87 -11.13 14.53
CA ASN A 55 10.07 -10.29 14.59
C ASN A 55 10.04 -9.32 15.79
N ASP A 56 9.10 -9.50 16.75
CA ASP A 56 8.97 -8.70 17.96
C ASP A 56 8.93 -7.18 17.71
N LEU A 57 8.38 -6.76 16.55
CA LEU A 57 8.39 -5.36 16.13
C LEU A 57 7.48 -4.50 17.01
N SER A 58 7.96 -3.31 17.36
CA SER A 58 7.23 -2.28 18.11
C SER A 58 7.66 -0.89 17.66
N ASP A 59 6.88 0.14 18.00
CA ASP A 59 7.12 1.54 17.56
C ASP A 59 7.28 1.65 16.03
N ILE A 60 6.50 0.86 15.28
CA ILE A 60 6.64 0.73 13.83
C ILE A 60 5.93 1.86 13.07
N VAL A 61 6.55 2.28 11.97
CA VAL A 61 5.87 3.02 10.91
C VAL A 61 5.30 1.99 9.94
N LEU A 62 3.97 1.80 9.99
CA LEU A 62 3.29 0.81 9.16
C LEU A 62 2.82 1.46 7.86
N VAL A 63 3.38 1.04 6.72
CA VAL A 63 3.13 1.66 5.41
C VAL A 63 2.18 0.82 4.58
N GLY A 64 1.07 1.41 4.15
CA GLY A 64 0.12 0.81 3.23
C GLY A 64 0.06 1.52 1.89
N HIS A 65 0.49 0.85 0.82
CA HIS A 65 0.42 1.37 -0.53
C HIS A 65 -0.86 0.92 -1.24
N SER A 66 -1.59 1.88 -1.83
CA SER A 66 -2.77 1.59 -2.65
C SER A 66 -3.82 0.78 -1.86
N PHE A 67 -4.34 -0.35 -2.38
CA PHE A 67 -5.31 -1.19 -1.69
C PHE A 67 -4.85 -1.68 -0.30
N ALA A 68 -3.54 -1.77 -0.09
CA ALA A 68 -2.99 -2.16 1.21
C ALA A 68 -3.28 -1.14 2.32
N GLY A 69 -3.76 0.06 2.00
CA GLY A 69 -4.25 1.02 2.99
C GLY A 69 -5.29 0.42 3.93
N LYS A 70 -6.24 -0.37 3.42
CA LYS A 70 -7.23 -1.06 4.27
C LYS A 70 -6.65 -2.25 5.06
N VAL A 71 -5.61 -2.91 4.52
CA VAL A 71 -4.91 -3.99 5.24
C VAL A 71 -4.19 -3.42 6.47
N VAL A 72 -3.38 -2.38 6.27
CA VAL A 72 -2.61 -1.76 7.37
C VAL A 72 -3.51 -1.07 8.38
N ALA A 73 -4.66 -0.53 7.95
CA ALA A 73 -5.68 0.01 8.87
C ALA A 73 -6.21 -1.09 9.81
N ALA A 74 -6.58 -2.25 9.28
CA ALA A 74 -7.05 -3.37 10.09
C ALA A 74 -5.95 -3.97 10.98
N VAL A 75 -4.70 -3.98 10.52
CA VAL A 75 -3.55 -4.38 11.35
C VAL A 75 -3.36 -3.40 12.51
N ALA A 76 -3.40 -2.10 12.24
CA ALA A 76 -3.27 -1.06 13.26
C ALA A 76 -4.43 -1.09 14.27
N ASP A 77 -5.65 -1.40 13.83
CA ASP A 77 -6.80 -1.61 14.71
C ASP A 77 -6.61 -2.78 15.68
N ARG A 78 -5.97 -3.88 15.22
CA ARG A 78 -5.75 -5.10 16.01
C ARG A 78 -4.54 -5.01 16.93
N ALA A 79 -3.51 -4.26 16.54
CA ALA A 79 -2.27 -4.11 17.28
C ALA A 79 -1.84 -2.63 17.39
N PRO A 80 -2.71 -1.71 17.88
CA PRO A 80 -2.40 -0.28 17.93
C PRO A 80 -1.19 0.04 18.79
N GLU A 81 -0.91 -0.76 19.81
CA GLU A 81 0.24 -0.63 20.69
C GLU A 81 1.58 -0.91 20.00
N ARG A 82 1.57 -1.50 18.81
CA ARG A 82 2.77 -1.78 18.02
C ARG A 82 3.06 -0.69 16.99
N VAL A 83 2.05 0.12 16.63
CA VAL A 83 2.11 1.07 15.51
C VAL A 83 2.23 2.50 16.03
N SER A 84 3.36 3.14 15.81
CA SER A 84 3.56 4.56 16.15
C SER A 84 2.95 5.50 15.12
N THR A 85 3.03 5.12 13.84
CA THR A 85 2.47 5.90 12.74
C THR A 85 1.98 4.98 11.62
N LEU A 86 0.78 5.25 11.15
CA LEU A 86 0.19 4.58 9.99
C LEU A 86 0.35 5.49 8.77
N LEU A 87 1.19 5.09 7.80
CA LEU A 87 1.45 5.87 6.61
C LEU A 87 0.71 5.31 5.40
N TYR A 88 -0.16 6.11 4.83
CA TYR A 88 -0.89 5.83 3.59
C TYR A 88 -0.09 6.35 2.39
N LEU A 89 0.45 5.44 1.58
CA LEU A 89 1.18 5.79 0.37
C LEU A 89 0.27 5.61 -0.85
N ASP A 90 -0.09 6.72 -1.47
CA ASP A 90 -1.07 6.79 -2.56
C ASP A 90 -2.32 5.93 -2.27
N ALA A 91 -2.79 6.07 -1.03
CA ALA A 91 -3.86 5.30 -0.42
C ALA A 91 -4.66 6.18 0.54
N PHE A 92 -5.85 5.71 0.93
CA PHE A 92 -6.74 6.44 1.82
C PHE A 92 -7.01 5.66 3.11
N ARG A 93 -7.21 6.41 4.19
CA ARG A 93 -7.72 5.88 5.44
C ARG A 93 -9.16 5.37 5.18
N PRO A 94 -9.46 4.09 5.44
CA PRO A 94 -10.83 3.61 5.33
C PRO A 94 -11.71 4.20 6.42
N GLU A 95 -12.98 4.44 6.13
CA GLU A 95 -14.00 4.71 7.13
C GLU A 95 -14.27 3.47 7.98
N LYS A 96 -14.82 3.63 9.21
CA LYS A 96 -15.05 2.54 10.18
C LYS A 96 -15.86 1.37 9.64
N VAL A 97 -16.80 1.65 8.74
CA VAL A 97 -17.54 0.62 8.01
C VAL A 97 -17.41 0.96 6.53
N ARG A 98 -16.57 0.25 5.82
CA ARG A 98 -16.52 0.35 4.36
C ARG A 98 -17.10 -0.90 3.74
N THR A 99 -18.21 -0.69 3.05
CA THR A 99 -18.58 -1.50 1.88
C THR A 99 -17.42 -1.48 0.87
N PRO A 100 -17.22 -2.55 0.09
CA PRO A 100 -16.17 -2.63 -0.89
C PRO A 100 -16.09 -1.36 -1.72
N GLN A 101 -14.95 -0.70 -1.72
CA GLN A 101 -14.74 0.44 -2.57
C GLN A 101 -14.74 -0.05 -4.00
N GLY A 102 -15.70 0.42 -4.78
CA GLY A 102 -15.95 0.20 -6.18
C GLY A 102 -15.33 -1.08 -6.75
N SER A 103 -16.17 -2.00 -7.19
CA SER A 103 -15.70 -3.04 -8.10
C SER A 103 -14.75 -2.40 -9.10
N PHE A 104 -13.51 -2.93 -9.20
CA PHE A 104 -12.76 -2.70 -10.43
C PHE A 104 -13.72 -2.95 -11.59
N PRO A 105 -13.66 -2.12 -12.64
CA PRO A 105 -14.60 -2.27 -13.76
C PRO A 105 -14.70 -3.73 -14.19
N ASP A 106 -15.90 -4.18 -14.53
CA ASP A 106 -16.16 -5.54 -15.04
C ASP A 106 -15.30 -5.91 -16.28
N GLU A 107 -14.59 -4.93 -16.82
CA GLU A 107 -13.60 -5.05 -17.90
C GLU A 107 -12.36 -5.88 -17.55
N PHE A 108 -12.16 -6.25 -16.27
CA PHE A 108 -11.09 -7.14 -15.85
C PHE A 108 -11.66 -8.50 -15.42
N PRO A 109 -11.97 -9.41 -16.37
CA PRO A 109 -12.43 -10.74 -16.04
C PRO A 109 -11.33 -11.47 -15.27
N ALA A 110 -11.61 -11.77 -14.02
CA ALA A 110 -10.71 -12.53 -13.18
C ALA A 110 -10.95 -14.03 -13.41
N GLU A 111 -10.22 -14.63 -14.34
CA GLU A 111 -10.12 -16.09 -14.37
C GLU A 111 -9.48 -16.56 -13.06
N GLY A 112 -10.07 -17.58 -12.43
CA GLY A 112 -9.53 -18.17 -11.21
C GLY A 112 -9.57 -17.31 -9.94
N GLY A 113 -10.33 -16.20 -9.92
CA GLY A 113 -10.47 -15.37 -8.70
C GLY A 113 -9.28 -14.42 -8.43
N ALA A 114 -8.47 -14.11 -9.44
CA ALA A 114 -7.35 -13.17 -9.37
C ALA A 114 -7.42 -12.11 -10.48
N PHE A 115 -7.01 -10.88 -10.16
CA PHE A 115 -6.87 -9.81 -11.15
C PHE A 115 -5.48 -9.84 -11.76
N PRO A 116 -5.34 -9.83 -13.10
CA PRO A 116 -4.06 -9.76 -13.75
C PRO A 116 -3.44 -8.37 -13.62
N PHE A 117 -2.14 -8.29 -13.42
CA PHE A 117 -1.38 -7.06 -13.63
C PHE A 117 -1.03 -6.96 -15.11
N THR A 118 -1.42 -5.89 -15.77
CA THR A 118 -1.23 -5.70 -17.22
C THR A 118 -0.45 -4.43 -17.50
N GLU A 119 0.15 -4.36 -18.70
CA GLU A 119 0.79 -3.13 -19.17
C GLU A 119 -0.19 -1.96 -19.22
N LYS A 120 -1.47 -2.20 -19.55
CA LYS A 120 -2.52 -1.16 -19.55
C LYS A 120 -2.66 -0.48 -18.18
N ILE A 121 -2.54 -1.24 -17.07
CA ILE A 121 -2.56 -0.67 -15.72
C ILE A 121 -1.32 0.22 -15.52
N LEU A 122 -0.15 -0.27 -15.92
CA LEU A 122 1.09 0.49 -15.81
C LEU A 122 1.03 1.78 -16.64
N ASP A 123 0.49 1.73 -17.86
CA ASP A 123 0.31 2.89 -18.73
C ASP A 123 -0.71 3.90 -18.18
N SER A 124 -1.67 3.44 -17.39
CA SER A 124 -2.69 4.30 -16.79
C SER A 124 -2.15 5.10 -15.61
N ILE A 125 -1.53 4.42 -14.62
CA ILE A 125 -1.20 5.03 -13.32
C ILE A 125 0.29 5.03 -12.99
N GLY A 126 1.15 4.50 -13.86
CA GLY A 126 2.59 4.40 -13.68
C GLY A 126 3.39 4.84 -14.90
N LYS A 127 2.95 5.91 -15.58
CA LYS A 127 3.58 6.42 -16.81
C LYS A 127 5.06 6.78 -16.65
N ASP A 128 5.48 7.12 -15.45
CA ASP A 128 6.86 7.43 -15.08
C ASP A 128 7.75 6.19 -14.91
N VAL A 129 7.17 4.99 -14.83
CA VAL A 129 7.92 3.74 -14.78
C VAL A 129 8.34 3.36 -16.21
N GLN A 130 9.58 3.70 -16.58
CA GLN A 130 10.10 3.54 -17.94
C GLN A 130 11.38 2.68 -17.98
N GLY A 131 11.82 2.35 -19.19
CA GLY A 131 13.12 1.72 -19.46
C GLY A 131 13.33 0.39 -18.70
N ALA A 132 14.41 0.31 -17.95
CA ALA A 132 14.80 -0.89 -17.20
C ALA A 132 13.80 -1.19 -16.05
N ASP A 133 13.31 -0.16 -15.38
CA ASP A 133 12.34 -0.30 -14.28
C ASP A 133 11.01 -0.88 -14.79
N ARG A 134 10.54 -0.44 -15.95
CA ARG A 134 9.34 -1.00 -16.59
C ARG A 134 9.51 -2.49 -16.89
N LYS A 135 10.61 -2.86 -17.54
CA LYS A 135 10.91 -4.27 -17.85
C LYS A 135 11.00 -5.10 -16.59
N TRP A 136 11.71 -4.60 -15.58
CA TRP A 136 11.86 -5.28 -14.31
C TRP A 136 10.50 -5.45 -13.60
N MET A 137 9.69 -4.41 -13.53
CA MET A 137 8.38 -4.46 -12.88
C MET A 137 7.45 -5.47 -13.57
N LEU A 138 7.35 -5.45 -14.90
CA LEU A 138 6.53 -6.39 -15.66
C LEU A 138 7.00 -7.84 -15.51
N SER A 139 8.32 -8.08 -15.37
CA SER A 139 8.87 -9.42 -15.15
C SER A 139 8.57 -10.00 -13.76
N LYS A 140 8.19 -9.15 -12.78
CA LYS A 140 7.93 -9.53 -11.38
C LYS A 140 6.48 -9.41 -10.97
N ALA A 141 5.69 -8.65 -11.74
CA ALA A 141 4.29 -8.46 -11.43
C ALA A 141 3.52 -9.78 -11.55
N THR A 142 2.68 -10.03 -10.56
CA THR A 142 1.81 -11.20 -10.49
C THR A 142 0.35 -10.75 -10.39
N PRO A 143 -0.61 -11.58 -10.78
CA PRO A 143 -2.01 -11.36 -10.44
C PRO A 143 -2.16 -11.19 -8.91
N TRP A 144 -3.24 -10.56 -8.48
CA TRP A 144 -3.56 -10.47 -7.05
C TRP A 144 -4.95 -11.04 -6.77
N PRO A 145 -5.16 -11.67 -5.59
CA PRO A 145 -6.44 -12.24 -5.21
C PRO A 145 -7.57 -11.21 -5.29
N LYS A 146 -8.68 -11.53 -5.96
CA LYS A 146 -9.84 -10.65 -6.12
C LYS A 146 -10.38 -10.15 -4.79
N ARG A 147 -10.42 -11.03 -3.79
CA ARG A 147 -10.90 -10.73 -2.44
C ARG A 147 -10.08 -9.68 -1.69
N TYR A 148 -8.85 -9.42 -2.08
CA TYR A 148 -8.09 -8.29 -1.54
C TYR A 148 -8.73 -6.92 -1.85
N SER A 149 -9.42 -6.81 -2.98
CA SER A 149 -10.14 -5.60 -3.35
C SER A 149 -11.60 -5.62 -2.91
N SER A 150 -12.28 -6.79 -3.01
CA SER A 150 -13.72 -6.91 -2.75
C SER A 150 -14.10 -7.09 -1.27
N ASP A 151 -13.21 -7.68 -0.44
CA ASP A 151 -13.54 -7.87 0.97
C ASP A 151 -13.53 -6.53 1.71
N ALA A 152 -14.55 -6.35 2.57
CA ALA A 152 -14.61 -5.21 3.49
C ALA A 152 -13.71 -5.45 4.71
N VAL A 153 -13.32 -4.35 5.37
CA VAL A 153 -12.74 -4.38 6.72
C VAL A 153 -13.65 -3.65 7.69
N THR A 154 -13.77 -4.17 8.89
CA THR A 154 -14.46 -3.50 10.00
C THR A 154 -13.39 -3.03 10.99
N LEU A 155 -13.45 -1.77 11.37
CA LEU A 155 -12.52 -1.14 12.28
C LEU A 155 -13.26 -0.76 13.59
N SER A 156 -12.61 -1.01 14.72
CA SER A 156 -13.10 -0.64 16.04
C SER A 156 -12.69 0.80 16.40
N GLU A 157 -13.06 1.24 17.62
CA GLU A 157 -12.61 2.54 18.14
C GLU A 157 -11.11 2.58 18.45
N ARG A 158 -10.44 1.44 18.60
CA ARG A 158 -8.99 1.35 18.78
C ARG A 158 -8.22 1.97 17.60
N PHE A 159 -8.75 1.85 16.40
CA PHE A 159 -8.18 2.46 15.21
C PHE A 159 -8.02 3.99 15.31
N ASP A 160 -8.92 4.67 16.02
CA ASP A 160 -8.88 6.13 16.17
C ASP A 160 -7.72 6.61 17.04
N THR A 161 -7.07 5.69 17.78
CA THR A 161 -5.90 6.01 18.61
C THR A 161 -4.59 6.05 17.82
N VAL A 162 -4.57 5.53 16.59
CA VAL A 162 -3.36 5.43 15.77
C VAL A 162 -3.21 6.69 14.90
N LYS A 163 -2.04 7.31 15.00
CA LYS A 163 -1.70 8.48 14.19
C LYS A 163 -1.60 8.09 12.71
N SER A 164 -2.21 8.88 11.85
CA SER A 164 -2.15 8.72 10.40
C SER A 164 -1.29 9.80 9.76
N ALA A 165 -0.61 9.43 8.67
CA ALA A 165 0.11 10.33 7.78
C ALA A 165 -0.08 9.88 6.32
N TYR A 166 0.17 10.76 5.36
CA TYR A 166 -0.16 10.48 3.97
C TYR A 166 0.96 10.95 3.04
N THR A 167 1.27 10.12 2.05
CA THR A 167 2.06 10.54 0.89
C THR A 167 1.26 10.24 -0.37
N PHE A 168 0.90 11.26 -1.11
CA PHE A 168 0.18 11.13 -2.37
C PHE A 168 1.13 11.30 -3.55
N CYS A 169 0.84 10.59 -4.64
CA CYS A 169 1.55 10.73 -5.90
C CYS A 169 0.79 11.71 -6.80
N SER A 170 1.51 12.66 -7.41
CA SER A 170 0.89 13.64 -8.31
C SER A 170 0.41 13.04 -9.63
N ARG A 171 0.82 11.79 -9.94
CA ARG A 171 0.58 11.14 -11.24
C ARG A 171 1.00 12.00 -12.44
N GLY A 172 2.06 12.79 -12.25
CA GLY A 172 2.53 13.76 -13.21
C GLY A 172 1.78 15.08 -13.08
N SER A 173 1.03 15.49 -14.10
CA SER A 173 0.33 16.78 -14.16
C SER A 173 -1.17 16.69 -13.82
N ASP A 174 -1.64 15.62 -13.17
CA ASP A 174 -3.05 15.49 -12.81
C ASP A 174 -3.39 16.34 -11.56
N ALA A 175 -3.46 17.65 -11.80
CA ALA A 175 -3.78 18.62 -10.74
C ALA A 175 -5.20 18.43 -10.19
N GLU A 176 -6.15 17.94 -11.00
CA GLU A 176 -7.52 17.68 -10.58
C GLU A 176 -7.57 16.55 -9.55
N TYR A 177 -6.82 15.48 -9.76
CA TYR A 177 -6.72 14.35 -8.82
C TYR A 177 -6.22 14.80 -7.43
N LEU A 178 -5.15 15.59 -7.38
CA LEU A 178 -4.62 16.12 -6.14
C LEU A 178 -5.57 17.10 -5.46
N ASP A 179 -6.19 17.98 -6.23
CA ASP A 179 -7.16 18.96 -5.73
C ASP A 179 -8.38 18.27 -5.11
N ASP A 180 -8.88 17.22 -5.76
CA ASP A 180 -9.96 16.37 -5.24
C ASP A 180 -9.58 15.71 -3.90
N ILE A 181 -8.34 15.22 -3.78
CA ILE A 181 -7.83 14.65 -2.54
C ILE A 181 -7.78 15.70 -1.45
N LEU A 182 -7.16 16.84 -1.71
CA LEU A 182 -6.97 17.92 -0.74
C LEU A 182 -8.29 18.55 -0.31
N LYS A 183 -9.30 18.56 -1.17
CA LYS A 183 -10.68 18.98 -0.87
C LYS A 183 -11.48 17.91 -0.11
N GLY A 184 -10.90 16.74 0.14
CA GLY A 184 -11.55 15.66 0.89
C GLY A 184 -12.60 14.87 0.11
N LYS A 185 -12.62 14.95 -1.22
CA LYS A 185 -13.54 14.18 -2.08
C LYS A 185 -13.40 12.66 -1.88
N TRP A 186 -12.23 12.21 -1.48
CA TRP A 186 -11.89 10.79 -1.27
C TRP A 186 -11.79 10.40 0.21
N GLY A 187 -12.14 11.31 1.12
CA GLY A 187 -12.09 11.13 2.56
C GLY A 187 -11.35 12.26 3.27
N LYS A 188 -11.65 12.46 4.56
CA LYS A 188 -11.00 13.48 5.37
C LYS A 188 -9.56 13.07 5.69
N LEU A 189 -8.60 13.96 5.46
CA LEU A 189 -7.23 13.80 5.94
C LEU A 189 -7.18 14.19 7.42
N ASP A 190 -6.78 13.27 8.26
CA ASP A 190 -6.69 13.42 9.72
C ASP A 190 -5.24 13.45 10.22
N GLY A 191 -4.29 13.77 9.34
CA GLY A 191 -2.87 13.85 9.65
C GLY A 191 -2.06 14.64 8.63
N PRO A 192 -0.75 14.77 8.87
CA PRO A 192 0.15 15.45 7.95
C PRO A 192 0.25 14.71 6.62
N HIS A 193 0.49 15.45 5.56
CA HIS A 193 0.66 14.87 4.23
C HIS A 193 1.83 15.47 3.45
N LYS A 194 2.29 14.72 2.47
CA LYS A 194 3.26 15.08 1.45
C LYS A 194 2.74 14.71 0.08
N VAL A 195 3.30 15.34 -0.96
CA VAL A 195 3.03 15.00 -2.36
C VAL A 195 4.36 14.76 -3.05
N ILE A 196 4.49 13.60 -3.70
CA ILE A 196 5.65 13.24 -4.52
C ILE A 196 5.25 13.38 -5.99
N GLU A 197 6.09 14.04 -6.78
CA GLU A 197 5.92 14.13 -8.23
C GLU A 197 6.32 12.80 -8.89
N SER A 198 5.39 11.85 -8.86
CA SER A 198 5.56 10.50 -9.42
C SER A 198 4.22 9.91 -9.84
N GLY A 199 4.27 8.80 -10.60
CA GLY A 199 3.14 7.88 -10.74
C GLY A 199 2.93 7.05 -9.48
N HIS A 200 2.04 6.07 -9.58
CA HIS A 200 1.56 5.25 -8.45
C HIS A 200 2.64 4.43 -7.71
N TRP A 201 3.86 4.32 -8.25
CA TRP A 201 4.94 3.50 -7.67
C TRP A 201 6.20 4.31 -7.33
N PRO A 202 6.14 5.29 -6.39
CA PRO A 202 7.31 6.10 -6.02
C PRO A 202 8.44 5.27 -5.41
N MET A 203 8.15 4.11 -4.81
CA MET A 203 9.16 3.19 -4.32
C MET A 203 10.08 2.65 -5.43
N ILE A 204 9.66 2.75 -6.69
CA ILE A 204 10.45 2.34 -7.87
C ILE A 204 11.12 3.55 -8.53
N THR A 205 10.37 4.65 -8.72
CA THR A 205 10.80 5.79 -9.53
C THR A 205 11.45 6.92 -8.73
N LYS A 206 11.09 7.07 -7.44
CA LYS A 206 11.52 8.14 -6.54
C LYS A 206 11.88 7.63 -5.13
N PRO A 207 12.71 6.58 -4.99
CA PRO A 207 12.93 5.92 -3.69
C PRO A 207 13.54 6.84 -2.63
N ASP A 208 14.49 7.73 -3.00
CA ASP A 208 15.13 8.65 -2.06
C ASP A 208 14.17 9.69 -1.51
N GLU A 209 13.34 10.28 -2.38
CA GLU A 209 12.33 11.25 -2.02
C GLU A 209 11.27 10.61 -1.11
N LEU A 210 10.81 9.41 -1.49
CA LEU A 210 9.87 8.63 -0.68
C LEU A 210 10.40 8.37 0.73
N VAL A 211 11.65 7.91 0.86
CA VAL A 211 12.27 7.65 2.18
C VAL A 211 12.35 8.92 3.00
N LYS A 212 12.77 10.04 2.41
CA LYS A 212 12.81 11.33 3.09
C LYS A 212 11.45 11.74 3.64
N ASP A 213 10.39 11.57 2.83
CA ASP A 213 9.03 11.92 3.23
C ASP A 213 8.49 10.98 4.30
N MET A 214 8.73 9.67 4.17
CA MET A 214 8.35 8.66 5.17
C MET A 214 8.93 8.99 6.56
N LEU A 215 10.23 9.29 6.63
CA LEU A 215 10.89 9.62 7.89
C LEU A 215 10.39 10.95 8.46
N ALA A 216 10.25 11.96 7.63
CA ALA A 216 9.72 13.27 8.07
C ALA A 216 8.28 13.17 8.61
N LEU A 217 7.41 12.40 7.96
CA LEU A 217 6.02 12.21 8.38
C LEU A 217 5.93 11.35 9.65
N ALA A 218 6.86 10.44 9.84
CA ALA A 218 6.94 9.59 11.04
C ALA A 218 7.60 10.29 12.24
N GLY A 219 8.20 11.48 12.05
CA GLY A 219 8.95 12.17 13.08
C GLY A 219 10.24 11.46 13.48
N LYS A 220 10.87 10.79 12.51
CA LYS A 220 12.12 10.02 12.69
C LYS A 220 13.32 10.73 12.05
#